data_164750da900162ca149a0776bf3408a3
#
_entry.id   164750da900162ca149a0776bf3408a3
#
_cell.length_a   1.000
_cell.length_b   1.000
_cell.length_c   1.000
_cell.angle_alpha   90.00
_cell.angle_beta   90.00
_cell.angle_gamma   90.00
#
_symmetry.space_group_name_H-M   'P 1'
#
loop_
_entity.id
_entity.type
_entity.pdbx_description
1 polymer ?
#
loop_
_entity_poly.entity_id
_entity_poly.type
_entity_poly.pdbx_seq_one_letter_code
_entity_poly.pdbx_strand_id
1 'polypeptide(L)'
;TLSVAGQGITYEGGAFKGFSLSKVIAALLADCPYDLYWYNKTASTWFNGRISGREVVEIDINFPAADAYAGPEIEQQYKTKCTVDSKKTGAASSAAENARKIIEKHKAEKDYEKMESYKEEICDLTSYNYDAVKPGVAYGDPWQMIYVFDGDESTNVVCEGYAKAFQYLCDMSDFLDPGYNCCSVTGMMRGGTGEGPH
;
A
#
# COMPACT_ATOMS: atom_id res chain seq x y z
N THR A 1 6.51 -13.00 10.36
CA THR A 1 6.91 -13.01 11.79
C THR A 1 7.78 -11.82 12.09
N LEU A 2 7.45 -11.06 13.14
CA LEU A 2 8.22 -9.93 13.64
C LEU A 2 8.75 -10.28 15.03
N SER A 3 10.05 -10.13 15.26
CA SER A 3 10.61 -10.19 16.61
C SER A 3 10.36 -8.86 17.33
N VAL A 4 9.71 -8.91 18.48
CA VAL A 4 9.31 -7.74 19.27
C VAL A 4 9.83 -7.80 20.72
N ALA A 5 10.73 -8.71 20.99
CA ALA A 5 11.37 -8.83 22.31
C ALA A 5 12.02 -7.51 22.73
N GLY A 6 11.81 -7.08 23.98
CA GLY A 6 12.34 -5.81 24.49
C GLY A 6 11.59 -4.55 24.05
N GLN A 7 10.51 -4.67 23.26
CA GLN A 7 9.72 -3.53 22.80
C GLN A 7 8.61 -3.09 23.78
N GLY A 8 8.54 -3.69 24.97
CA GLY A 8 7.54 -3.35 25.97
C GLY A 8 6.12 -3.84 25.65
N ILE A 9 5.96 -4.75 24.69
CA ILE A 9 4.67 -5.38 24.40
C ILE A 9 4.44 -6.51 25.39
N THR A 10 3.30 -6.48 26.11
CA THR A 10 2.96 -7.48 27.11
C THR A 10 1.62 -8.15 26.82
N TYR A 11 1.43 -9.34 27.40
CA TYR A 11 0.16 -10.05 27.37
C TYR A 11 -0.39 -10.15 28.79
N GLU A 12 -1.49 -9.44 29.06
CA GLU A 12 -2.10 -9.37 30.38
C GLU A 12 -3.63 -9.40 30.28
N GLY A 13 -4.27 -10.18 31.14
CA GLY A 13 -5.73 -10.29 31.18
C GLY A 13 -6.38 -10.75 29.86
N GLY A 14 -5.68 -11.61 29.09
CA GLY A 14 -6.17 -12.11 27.82
C GLY A 14 -5.99 -11.15 26.64
N ALA A 15 -5.24 -10.06 26.80
CA ALA A 15 -5.06 -9.03 25.77
C ALA A 15 -3.60 -8.61 25.61
N PHE A 16 -3.23 -8.26 24.38
CA PHE A 16 -1.95 -7.62 24.07
C PHE A 16 -1.99 -6.15 24.48
N LYS A 17 -0.97 -5.70 25.21
CA LYS A 17 -0.78 -4.31 25.62
C LYS A 17 0.44 -3.74 24.90
N GLY A 18 0.37 -2.48 24.51
CA GLY A 18 1.45 -1.82 23.76
C GLY A 18 1.50 -2.16 22.26
N PHE A 19 0.56 -2.96 21.75
CA PHE A 19 0.45 -3.29 20.33
C PHE A 19 -0.92 -2.91 19.76
N SER A 20 -0.94 -2.38 18.55
CA SER A 20 -2.17 -2.06 17.80
C SER A 20 -2.01 -2.48 16.34
N LEU A 21 -2.71 -3.54 15.94
CA LEU A 21 -2.70 -4.04 14.57
C LEU A 21 -3.13 -2.96 13.57
N SER A 22 -4.17 -2.20 13.89
CA SER A 22 -4.68 -1.14 13.00
C SER A 22 -3.66 -0.03 12.75
N LYS A 23 -2.87 0.35 13.77
CA LYS A 23 -1.79 1.33 13.59
C LYS A 23 -0.65 0.78 12.74
N VAL A 24 -0.30 -0.50 12.91
CA VAL A 24 0.73 -1.15 12.09
C VAL A 24 0.29 -1.22 10.63
N ILE A 25 -0.96 -1.64 10.36
CA ILE A 25 -1.49 -1.68 9.00
C ILE A 25 -1.51 -0.28 8.38
N ALA A 26 -1.97 0.73 9.12
CA ALA A 26 -2.01 2.11 8.64
C ALA A 26 -0.60 2.64 8.29
N ALA A 27 0.39 2.38 9.14
CA ALA A 27 1.78 2.75 8.88
C ALA A 27 2.34 2.03 7.63
N LEU A 28 2.14 0.72 7.51
CA LEU A 28 2.60 -0.04 6.35
C LEU A 28 1.95 0.43 5.04
N LEU A 29 0.66 0.78 5.06
CA LEU A 29 -0.04 1.31 3.89
C LEU A 29 0.41 2.72 3.52
N ALA A 30 0.86 3.51 4.49
CA ALA A 30 1.42 4.83 4.27
C ALA A 30 2.88 4.78 3.80
N ASP A 31 3.71 3.95 4.45
CA ASP A 31 5.15 3.94 4.23
C ASP A 31 5.60 3.01 3.08
N CYS A 32 4.86 1.90 2.85
CA CYS A 32 5.22 0.87 1.87
C CYS A 32 4.00 0.45 1.01
N PRO A 33 3.29 1.39 0.38
CA PRO A 33 2.05 1.06 -0.34
C PRO A 33 2.30 0.13 -1.53
N TYR A 34 3.46 0.22 -2.16
CA TYR A 34 3.86 -0.57 -3.32
C TYR A 34 4.18 -2.04 -2.97
N ASP A 35 4.53 -2.35 -1.72
CA ASP A 35 4.77 -3.72 -1.26
C ASP A 35 3.47 -4.47 -0.93
N LEU A 36 2.36 -3.73 -0.80
CA LEU A 36 1.06 -4.26 -0.39
C LEU A 36 0.00 -4.23 -1.50
N TYR A 37 0.39 -4.14 -2.77
CA TYR A 37 -0.54 -4.14 -3.91
C TYR A 37 -1.44 -5.40 -3.96
N TRP A 38 -0.98 -6.50 -3.41
CA TRP A 38 -1.69 -7.77 -3.34
C TRP A 38 -2.64 -7.90 -2.14
N TYR A 39 -2.59 -6.95 -1.21
CA TYR A 39 -3.34 -7.02 0.04
C TYR A 39 -4.84 -6.76 -0.16
N ASN A 40 -5.67 -7.67 0.34
CA ASN A 40 -7.12 -7.49 0.36
C ASN A 40 -7.54 -6.64 1.57
N LYS A 41 -7.74 -5.36 1.34
CA LYS A 41 -8.13 -4.38 2.38
C LYS A 41 -9.55 -4.58 2.91
N THR A 42 -10.40 -5.37 2.24
CA THR A 42 -11.77 -5.65 2.67
C THR A 42 -11.88 -6.87 3.57
N ALA A 43 -10.88 -7.72 3.58
CA ALA A 43 -10.83 -8.89 4.44
C ALA A 43 -10.16 -8.60 5.79
N SER A 44 -10.52 -9.36 6.80
CA SER A 44 -9.96 -9.19 8.14
C SER A 44 -8.51 -9.65 8.20
N THR A 45 -7.62 -8.77 8.62
CA THR A 45 -6.25 -9.08 9.01
C THR A 45 -6.22 -9.49 10.47
N TRP A 46 -5.44 -10.51 10.81
CA TRP A 46 -5.30 -10.96 12.20
C TRP A 46 -3.84 -11.21 12.55
N PHE A 47 -3.59 -11.40 13.84
CA PHE A 47 -2.25 -11.71 14.31
C PHE A 47 -2.26 -12.75 15.43
N ASN A 48 -1.13 -13.44 15.57
CA ASN A 48 -0.84 -14.34 16.68
C ASN A 48 0.44 -13.83 17.36
N GLY A 49 0.58 -14.08 18.66
CA GLY A 49 1.76 -13.70 19.42
C GLY A 49 2.38 -14.88 20.15
N ARG A 50 3.71 -14.97 20.15
CA ARG A 50 4.45 -15.88 21.03
C ARG A 50 4.85 -15.12 22.31
N ILE A 51 4.51 -15.70 23.46
CA ILE A 51 4.64 -15.10 24.76
C ILE A 51 5.71 -15.85 25.57
N SER A 52 6.57 -15.12 26.26
CA SER A 52 7.54 -15.62 27.22
C SER A 52 7.31 -14.92 28.56
N GLY A 53 6.73 -15.64 29.53
CA GLY A 53 6.27 -15.06 30.78
C GLY A 53 5.10 -14.08 30.56
N ARG A 54 5.33 -12.78 30.69
CA ARG A 54 4.34 -11.73 30.35
C ARG A 54 4.72 -10.96 29.09
N GLU A 55 5.94 -11.14 28.62
CA GLU A 55 6.45 -10.44 27.44
C GLU A 55 6.01 -11.12 26.16
N VAL A 56 5.61 -10.33 25.18
CA VAL A 56 5.38 -10.79 23.81
C VAL A 56 6.72 -10.68 23.07
N VAL A 57 7.24 -11.82 22.61
CA VAL A 57 8.56 -11.89 21.97
C VAL A 57 8.48 -11.96 20.45
N GLU A 58 7.37 -12.43 19.92
CA GLU A 58 7.12 -12.46 18.47
C GLU A 58 5.65 -12.16 18.18
N ILE A 59 5.40 -11.55 17.02
CA ILE A 59 4.07 -11.33 16.45
C ILE A 59 4.08 -11.79 15.00
N ASP A 60 3.13 -12.65 14.65
CA ASP A 60 2.82 -13.06 13.28
C ASP A 60 1.56 -12.33 12.82
N ILE A 61 1.69 -11.47 11.82
CA ILE A 61 0.56 -10.78 11.21
C ILE A 61 0.20 -11.52 9.91
N ASN A 62 -1.06 -11.87 9.76
CA ASN A 62 -1.58 -12.58 8.61
C ASN A 62 -2.41 -11.63 7.75
N PHE A 63 -1.86 -11.25 6.60
CA PHE A 63 -2.49 -10.36 5.64
C PHE A 63 -3.26 -11.18 4.60
N PRO A 64 -4.57 -10.97 4.45
CA PRO A 64 -5.33 -11.58 3.37
C PRO A 64 -4.81 -11.11 2.00
N ALA A 65 -4.63 -12.06 1.08
CA ALA A 65 -4.31 -11.74 -0.30
C ALA A 65 -5.60 -11.56 -1.12
N ALA A 66 -5.61 -10.59 -2.03
CA ALA A 66 -6.69 -10.44 -3.00
C ALA A 66 -6.69 -11.63 -3.96
N ASP A 67 -7.86 -12.08 -4.40
CA ASP A 67 -8.03 -13.29 -5.22
C ASP A 67 -7.19 -13.27 -6.51
N ALA A 68 -6.98 -12.09 -7.09
CA ALA A 68 -6.14 -11.90 -8.26
C ALA A 68 -4.69 -12.35 -8.04
N TYR A 69 -4.20 -12.30 -6.81
CA TYR A 69 -2.81 -12.59 -6.44
C TYR A 69 -2.68 -13.79 -5.51
N ALA A 70 -3.79 -14.26 -4.93
CA ALA A 70 -3.78 -15.30 -3.92
C ALA A 70 -3.35 -16.67 -4.47
N GLY A 71 -2.56 -17.37 -3.68
CA GLY A 71 -2.25 -18.79 -3.85
C GLY A 71 -3.48 -19.69 -3.58
N PRO A 72 -3.36 -21.00 -3.81
CA PRO A 72 -4.46 -21.95 -3.61
C PRO A 72 -4.74 -22.24 -2.13
N GLU A 73 -3.78 -22.01 -1.26
CA GLU A 73 -3.84 -22.38 0.15
C GLU A 73 -4.82 -21.49 0.92
N ILE A 74 -5.70 -22.15 1.71
CA ILE A 74 -6.68 -21.46 2.55
C ILE A 74 -6.31 -21.72 4.01
N GLU A 75 -6.16 -20.66 4.79
CA GLU A 75 -6.09 -20.75 6.22
C GLU A 75 -7.47 -21.19 6.77
N GLN A 76 -7.51 -22.37 7.36
CA GLN A 76 -8.77 -23.06 7.68
C GLN A 76 -9.58 -22.37 8.78
N GLN A 77 -8.91 -21.79 9.77
CA GLN A 77 -9.56 -21.13 10.90
C GLN A 77 -10.35 -19.89 10.46
N TYR A 78 -9.78 -19.12 9.55
CA TYR A 78 -10.35 -17.84 9.09
C TYR A 78 -10.93 -17.92 7.68
N LYS A 79 -10.83 -19.08 7.02
CA LYS A 79 -11.28 -19.33 5.64
C LYS A 79 -10.75 -18.27 4.65
N THR A 80 -9.50 -17.88 4.82
CA THR A 80 -8.87 -16.77 4.10
C THR A 80 -7.55 -17.21 3.48
N LYS A 81 -7.25 -16.72 2.29
CA LYS A 81 -5.96 -16.93 1.62
C LYS A 81 -4.99 -15.87 2.07
N CYS A 82 -3.84 -16.26 2.60
CA CYS A 82 -2.79 -15.37 3.10
C CYS A 82 -1.46 -15.57 2.38
N THR A 83 -1.42 -16.38 1.35
CA THR A 83 -0.23 -16.61 0.52
C THR A 83 -0.40 -15.97 -0.84
N VAL A 84 0.68 -15.36 -1.35
CA VAL A 84 0.73 -14.78 -2.69
C VAL A 84 1.32 -15.81 -3.65
N ASP A 85 0.67 -16.00 -4.79
CA ASP A 85 1.20 -16.83 -5.88
C ASP A 85 2.13 -15.98 -6.75
N SER A 86 3.42 -16.27 -6.69
CA SER A 86 4.43 -15.56 -7.47
C SER A 86 4.20 -15.61 -9.00
N LYS A 87 3.44 -16.57 -9.49
CA LYS A 87 3.06 -16.65 -10.92
C LYS A 87 2.01 -15.61 -11.32
N LYS A 88 1.33 -15.03 -10.35
CA LYS A 88 0.29 -14.01 -10.57
C LYS A 88 0.80 -12.58 -10.38
N THR A 89 2.09 -12.40 -10.04
CA THR A 89 2.67 -11.08 -9.75
C THR A 89 3.34 -10.42 -10.95
N GLY A 90 3.18 -10.98 -12.15
CA GLY A 90 3.81 -10.47 -13.37
C GLY A 90 3.40 -9.02 -13.70
N ALA A 91 2.14 -8.65 -13.47
CA ALA A 91 1.67 -7.29 -13.66
C ALA A 91 2.39 -6.28 -12.75
N ALA A 92 2.66 -6.65 -11.48
CA ALA A 92 3.42 -5.81 -10.56
C ALA A 92 4.87 -5.59 -11.03
N SER A 93 5.51 -6.64 -11.54
CA SER A 93 6.87 -6.54 -12.09
C SER A 93 6.91 -5.63 -13.33
N SER A 94 5.92 -5.74 -14.22
CA SER A 94 5.80 -4.89 -15.40
C SER A 94 5.54 -3.42 -15.03
N ALA A 95 4.67 -3.19 -14.05
CA ALA A 95 4.40 -1.85 -13.53
C ALA A 95 5.64 -1.21 -12.91
N ALA A 96 6.40 -1.96 -12.10
CA ALA A 96 7.66 -1.48 -11.53
C ALA A 96 8.69 -1.13 -12.62
N GLU A 97 8.77 -1.90 -13.71
CA GLU A 97 9.65 -1.60 -14.83
C GLU A 97 9.21 -0.34 -15.59
N ASN A 98 7.90 -0.13 -15.78
CA ASN A 98 7.39 1.09 -16.40
C ASN A 98 7.66 2.32 -15.54
N ALA A 99 7.47 2.23 -14.22
CA ALA A 99 7.82 3.30 -13.30
C ALA A 99 9.33 3.64 -13.35
N ARG A 100 10.23 2.65 -13.44
CA ARG A 100 11.66 2.90 -13.60
C ARG A 100 12.00 3.66 -14.87
N LYS A 101 11.29 3.40 -15.97
CA LYS A 101 11.49 4.15 -17.23
C LYS A 101 11.17 5.64 -17.06
N ILE A 102 10.12 5.95 -16.29
CA ILE A 102 9.77 7.33 -15.96
C ILE A 102 10.88 7.98 -15.14
N ILE A 103 11.36 7.31 -14.09
CA ILE A 103 12.46 7.80 -13.24
C ILE A 103 13.72 8.06 -14.06
N GLU A 104 14.08 7.11 -14.92
CA GLU A 104 15.27 7.22 -15.77
C GLU A 104 15.14 8.38 -16.79
N LYS A 105 13.95 8.61 -17.34
CA LYS A 105 13.64 9.71 -18.26
C LYS A 105 13.91 11.07 -17.62
N HIS A 106 13.57 11.22 -16.36
CA HIS A 106 13.63 12.50 -15.62
C HIS A 106 14.82 12.62 -14.65
N LYS A 107 15.73 11.65 -14.63
CA LYS A 107 16.83 11.58 -13.65
C LYS A 107 17.77 12.80 -13.64
N ALA A 108 17.93 13.46 -14.78
CA ALA A 108 18.83 14.62 -14.92
C ALA A 108 18.18 15.95 -14.53
N GLU A 109 16.89 15.98 -14.26
CA GLU A 109 16.15 17.15 -13.84
C GLU A 109 16.50 17.54 -12.40
N LYS A 110 16.26 18.81 -12.04
CA LYS A 110 16.34 19.26 -10.66
C LYS A 110 15.19 18.69 -9.86
N ASP A 111 15.35 18.62 -8.54
CA ASP A 111 14.40 17.94 -7.65
C ASP A 111 12.95 18.40 -7.82
N TYR A 112 12.72 19.72 -7.87
CA TYR A 112 11.36 20.25 -8.08
C TYR A 112 10.83 19.95 -9.50
N GLU A 113 11.64 20.13 -10.52
CA GLU A 113 11.29 19.83 -11.91
C GLU A 113 10.95 18.33 -12.08
N LYS A 114 11.74 17.47 -11.44
CA LYS A 114 11.51 16.02 -11.40
C LYS A 114 10.14 15.66 -10.80
N MET A 115 9.79 16.26 -9.64
CA MET A 115 8.49 16.05 -9.01
C MET A 115 7.33 16.56 -9.88
N GLU A 116 7.50 17.69 -10.56
CA GLU A 116 6.49 18.22 -11.48
C GLU A 116 6.29 17.30 -12.69
N SER A 117 7.39 16.81 -13.27
CA SER A 117 7.37 15.82 -14.35
C SER A 117 6.68 14.52 -13.92
N TYR A 118 6.94 14.01 -12.72
CA TYR A 118 6.27 12.81 -12.21
C TYR A 118 4.76 12.98 -12.07
N LYS A 119 4.31 14.13 -11.58
CA LYS A 119 2.88 14.45 -11.54
C LYS A 119 2.27 14.44 -12.94
N GLU A 120 2.94 15.02 -13.94
CA GLU A 120 2.45 15.05 -15.31
C GLU A 120 2.40 13.65 -15.94
N GLU A 121 3.47 12.87 -15.81
CA GLU A 121 3.51 11.48 -16.28
C GLU A 121 2.35 10.65 -15.71
N ILE A 122 2.08 10.75 -14.41
CA ILE A 122 0.97 10.03 -13.77
C ILE A 122 -0.38 10.49 -14.33
N CYS A 123 -0.58 11.80 -14.54
CA CYS A 123 -1.82 12.32 -15.09
C CYS A 123 -2.05 11.90 -16.55
N ASP A 124 -1.00 11.67 -17.31
CA ASP A 124 -1.07 11.21 -18.69
C ASP A 124 -1.33 9.70 -18.80
N LEU A 125 -0.89 8.92 -17.80
CA LEU A 125 -1.02 7.46 -17.79
C LEU A 125 -2.40 6.96 -17.36
N THR A 126 -3.18 7.73 -16.61
CA THR A 126 -4.45 7.27 -16.04
C THR A 126 -5.45 8.40 -15.87
N SER A 127 -6.72 8.03 -15.74
CA SER A 127 -7.82 8.96 -15.45
C SER A 127 -8.47 8.60 -14.11
N TYR A 128 -9.25 9.55 -13.57
CA TYR A 128 -9.90 9.33 -12.29
C TYR A 128 -11.10 8.39 -12.42
N ASN A 129 -11.16 7.36 -11.58
CA ASN A 129 -12.24 6.38 -11.55
C ASN A 129 -13.42 6.86 -10.69
N TYR A 130 -14.31 7.65 -11.30
CA TYR A 130 -15.51 8.15 -10.63
C TYR A 130 -16.51 7.04 -10.26
N ASP A 131 -16.47 5.90 -10.95
CA ASP A 131 -17.37 4.79 -10.63
C ASP A 131 -16.95 4.07 -9.35
N ALA A 132 -15.66 4.01 -9.06
CA ALA A 132 -15.15 3.38 -7.86
C ALA A 132 -15.44 4.15 -6.55
N VAL A 133 -15.80 5.43 -6.63
CA VAL A 133 -16.15 6.25 -5.45
C VAL A 133 -17.64 6.43 -5.25
N LYS A 134 -18.48 5.77 -6.04
CA LYS A 134 -19.93 5.80 -5.86
C LYS A 134 -20.33 5.07 -4.58
N PRO A 135 -21.43 5.50 -3.90
CA PRO A 135 -21.94 4.78 -2.73
C PRO A 135 -22.21 3.31 -3.03
N GLY A 136 -21.75 2.43 -2.14
CA GLY A 136 -21.95 0.97 -2.24
C GLY A 136 -20.93 0.24 -3.10
N VAL A 137 -19.96 0.91 -3.71
CA VAL A 137 -18.83 0.27 -4.38
C VAL A 137 -17.81 -0.20 -3.33
N ALA A 138 -17.37 -1.45 -3.45
CA ALA A 138 -16.36 -1.98 -2.54
C ALA A 138 -14.99 -1.32 -2.77
N TYR A 139 -14.27 -1.11 -1.70
CA TYR A 139 -12.87 -0.68 -1.73
C TYR A 139 -12.01 -1.78 -2.34
N GLY A 140 -11.34 -1.54 -3.44
CA GLY A 140 -10.67 -2.59 -4.18
C GLY A 140 -9.57 -2.12 -5.13
N ASP A 141 -9.43 -2.82 -6.25
CA ASP A 141 -8.34 -2.68 -7.22
C ASP A 141 -8.01 -1.25 -7.66
N PRO A 142 -8.96 -0.34 -7.90
CA PRO A 142 -8.66 1.05 -8.27
C PRO A 142 -7.80 1.81 -7.25
N TRP A 143 -7.68 1.30 -6.04
CA TRP A 143 -6.84 1.88 -4.98
C TRP A 143 -5.36 1.50 -5.10
N GLN A 144 -5.02 0.56 -5.99
CA GLN A 144 -3.65 0.06 -6.13
C GLN A 144 -2.84 0.94 -7.10
N MET A 145 -1.64 1.34 -6.70
CA MET A 145 -0.73 2.14 -7.54
C MET A 145 -0.29 1.41 -8.82
N ILE A 146 -0.32 0.07 -8.82
CA ILE A 146 0.11 -0.76 -9.95
C ILE A 146 -0.68 -0.43 -11.22
N TYR A 147 -1.94 -0.05 -11.07
CA TYR A 147 -2.80 0.30 -12.20
C TYR A 147 -2.46 1.64 -12.85
N VAL A 148 -1.63 2.47 -12.22
CA VAL A 148 -1.08 3.67 -12.86
C VAL A 148 0.02 3.29 -13.86
N PHE A 149 0.80 2.25 -13.55
CA PHE A 149 1.97 1.87 -14.33
C PHE A 149 1.79 0.57 -15.14
N ASP A 150 0.56 0.05 -15.24
CA ASP A 150 0.30 -1.22 -15.93
C ASP A 150 0.41 -1.15 -17.47
N GLY A 151 0.42 0.06 -18.02
CA GLY A 151 0.47 0.30 -19.46
C GLY A 151 -0.87 0.18 -20.17
N ASP A 152 -1.98 0.14 -19.41
CA ASP A 152 -3.34 0.10 -19.93
C ASP A 152 -4.08 1.41 -19.57
N GLU A 153 -4.23 2.30 -20.55
CA GLU A 153 -4.91 3.59 -20.39
C GLU A 153 -6.39 3.45 -20.00
N SER A 154 -6.99 2.27 -20.13
CA SER A 154 -8.37 2.01 -19.71
C SER A 154 -8.51 1.74 -18.22
N THR A 155 -7.41 1.44 -17.54
CA THR A 155 -7.38 1.18 -16.11
C THR A 155 -7.26 2.49 -15.34
N ASN A 156 -8.33 2.87 -14.65
CA ASN A 156 -8.42 4.13 -13.94
C ASN A 156 -8.26 3.91 -12.41
N VAL A 157 -7.72 4.90 -11.72
CA VAL A 157 -7.48 4.87 -10.28
C VAL A 157 -8.19 6.02 -9.56
N VAL A 158 -8.27 5.93 -8.23
CA VAL A 158 -8.79 7.00 -7.36
C VAL A 158 -7.65 7.77 -6.71
N CYS A 159 -7.95 8.76 -5.88
CA CYS A 159 -6.98 9.63 -5.21
C CYS A 159 -5.81 8.85 -4.57
N GLU A 160 -6.09 7.72 -3.91
CA GLU A 160 -5.05 6.89 -3.29
C GLU A 160 -4.07 6.33 -4.33
N GLY A 161 -4.54 5.91 -5.50
CA GLY A 161 -3.68 5.41 -6.58
C GLY A 161 -2.73 6.48 -7.10
N TYR A 162 -3.22 7.70 -7.34
CA TYR A 162 -2.38 8.84 -7.72
C TYR A 162 -1.31 9.17 -6.66
N ALA A 163 -1.73 9.26 -5.39
CA ALA A 163 -0.82 9.58 -4.29
C ALA A 163 0.28 8.52 -4.12
N LYS A 164 -0.09 7.24 -4.17
CA LYS A 164 0.85 6.13 -4.04
C LYS A 164 1.80 6.01 -5.24
N ALA A 165 1.31 6.25 -6.46
CA ALA A 165 2.15 6.27 -7.63
C ALA A 165 3.21 7.39 -7.55
N PHE A 166 2.81 8.59 -7.12
CA PHE A 166 3.72 9.71 -6.92
C PHE A 166 4.76 9.40 -5.84
N GLN A 167 4.32 8.88 -4.69
CA GLN A 167 5.23 8.46 -3.63
C GLN A 167 6.24 7.43 -4.13
N TYR A 168 5.79 6.41 -4.87
CA TYR A 168 6.68 5.37 -5.41
C TYR A 168 7.76 5.93 -6.33
N LEU A 169 7.41 6.84 -7.24
CA LEU A 169 8.40 7.49 -8.11
C LEU A 169 9.40 8.31 -7.28
N CYS A 170 8.93 9.01 -6.26
CA CYS A 170 9.82 9.77 -5.37
C CYS A 170 10.75 8.87 -4.56
N ASP A 171 10.23 7.80 -3.95
CA ASP A 171 10.99 6.88 -3.10
C ASP A 171 12.07 6.11 -3.88
N MET A 172 11.81 5.87 -5.17
CA MET A 172 12.75 5.19 -6.07
C MET A 172 13.72 6.14 -6.78
N SER A 173 13.66 7.44 -6.50
CA SER A 173 14.47 8.46 -7.15
C SER A 173 15.62 8.93 -6.29
N ASP A 174 16.74 9.26 -6.95
CA ASP A 174 17.84 9.99 -6.33
C ASP A 174 17.55 11.49 -6.40
N PHE A 175 17.30 12.12 -5.26
CA PHE A 175 17.18 13.57 -5.12
C PHE A 175 18.53 14.19 -4.76
N LEU A 176 18.79 15.40 -5.25
CA LEU A 176 20.02 16.15 -4.94
C LEU A 176 20.03 16.63 -3.48
N ASP A 177 18.86 17.00 -2.96
CA ASP A 177 18.69 17.35 -1.55
C ASP A 177 18.25 16.09 -0.78
N PRO A 178 19.11 15.54 0.11
CA PRO A 178 18.77 14.37 0.90
C PRO A 178 17.67 14.61 1.95
N GLY A 179 17.22 15.85 2.11
CA GLY A 179 16.09 16.23 2.98
C GLY A 179 14.73 15.99 2.34
N TYR A 180 14.65 15.73 1.03
CA TYR A 180 13.38 15.36 0.40
C TYR A 180 12.93 13.97 0.87
N ASN A 181 11.70 13.93 1.34
CA ASN A 181 11.02 12.70 1.74
C ASN A 181 9.56 12.80 1.33
N CYS A 182 9.04 11.79 0.66
CA CYS A 182 7.66 11.72 0.23
C CYS A 182 6.91 10.72 1.13
N CYS A 183 5.78 11.14 1.68
CA CYS A 183 4.92 10.26 2.46
C CYS A 183 3.46 10.52 2.14
N SER A 184 2.64 9.47 2.17
CA SER A 184 1.20 9.60 2.04
C SER A 184 0.58 9.97 3.38
N VAL A 185 -0.25 11.01 3.38
CA VAL A 185 -1.02 11.44 4.55
C VAL A 185 -2.50 11.30 4.24
N THR A 186 -3.23 10.60 5.10
CA THR A 186 -4.69 10.47 5.00
C THR A 186 -5.37 11.47 5.92
N GLY A 187 -6.51 12.00 5.48
CA GLY A 187 -7.26 12.99 6.26
C GLY A 187 -8.72 13.10 5.83
N MET A 188 -9.42 14.08 6.40
CA MET A 188 -10.77 14.43 6.01
C MET A 188 -10.74 15.68 5.15
N MET A 189 -11.16 15.57 3.91
CA MET A 189 -11.37 16.74 3.06
C MET A 189 -12.71 17.40 3.40
N ARG A 190 -12.68 18.73 3.55
CA ARG A 190 -13.88 19.55 3.75
C ARG A 190 -13.96 20.62 2.67
N GLY A 191 -15.13 20.71 2.06
CA GLY A 191 -15.40 21.68 0.98
C GLY A 191 -15.05 21.15 -0.42
N GLY A 192 -15.44 21.89 -1.46
CA GLY A 192 -15.34 21.46 -2.84
C GLY A 192 -16.45 20.49 -3.26
N THR A 193 -16.17 19.64 -4.23
CA THR A 193 -17.14 18.67 -4.78
C THR A 193 -17.19 17.34 -4.05
N GLY A 194 -16.41 17.18 -2.97
CA GLY A 194 -16.38 15.94 -2.18
C GLY A 194 -16.00 16.20 -0.72
N GLU A 195 -16.87 15.79 0.20
CA GLU A 195 -16.54 15.69 1.61
C GLU A 195 -16.30 14.24 1.96
N GLY A 196 -15.19 13.93 2.65
CA GLY A 196 -14.90 12.56 3.04
C GLY A 196 -13.44 12.30 3.36
N PRO A 197 -13.11 11.05 3.68
CA PRO A 197 -11.72 10.62 3.86
C PRO A 197 -10.98 10.67 2.51
N HIS A 198 -9.78 11.23 2.56
CA HIS A 198 -8.84 11.33 1.43
C HIS A 198 -7.44 10.97 1.90
#